data_74ec64bdf38850edcb6811afe24ee766
#
_entry.id   74ec64bdf38850edcb6811afe24ee766
#
_cell.length_a   1.000
_cell.length_b   1.000
_cell.length_c   1.000
_cell.angle_alpha   90.00
_cell.angle_beta   90.00
_cell.angle_gamma   90.00
#
_symmetry.space_group_name_H-M   'P 1'
#
loop_
_entity.id
_entity.type
_entity.pdbx_description
1 polymer ?
#
loop_
_entity_poly.entity_id
_entity_poly.type
_entity_poly.pdbx_seq_one_letter_code
_entity_poly.pdbx_strand_id
1 'polypeptide(L)'
;KEWNIDKSRVAAFGGSAGAQICMWLAYSDEMAKPKSKDPIERESTRLTCVATMGGQTTNEIEFWKEMITGLMGSEIKTEGLVRPLGGLVDPEKVRMATWGSKTLDKANKKAARHSALNLVSEDDPPIFMSYGMAPSAKPPENKIRVRGWLIHHVNLGIALKEKTDTLKLEAHLKYPGADLKYPTQNEFLIDKLLN
;
A
#
# COMPACT_ATOMS: atom_id res chain seq x y z
N LYS A 1 25.56 6.55 -17.14
CA LYS A 1 26.47 7.69 -17.47
C LYS A 1 25.80 8.74 -18.35
N GLU A 2 24.83 8.37 -19.14
CA GLU A 2 24.12 9.27 -20.08
C GLU A 2 23.20 10.27 -19.36
N TRP A 3 22.64 9.90 -18.20
CA TRP A 3 21.61 10.68 -17.51
C TRP A 3 22.09 11.39 -16.25
N ASN A 4 23.35 11.22 -15.82
CA ASN A 4 23.92 11.83 -14.62
C ASN A 4 22.99 11.75 -13.37
N ILE A 5 22.38 10.57 -13.14
CA ILE A 5 21.44 10.33 -12.04
C ILE A 5 22.22 10.11 -10.74
N ASP A 6 21.80 10.77 -9.67
CA ASP A 6 22.26 10.49 -8.33
C ASP A 6 21.51 9.28 -7.76
N LYS A 7 22.21 8.16 -7.68
CA LYS A 7 21.66 6.89 -7.22
C LYS A 7 21.28 6.87 -5.73
N SER A 8 21.77 7.82 -4.95
CA SER A 8 21.44 7.97 -3.54
C SER A 8 20.13 8.74 -3.31
N ARG A 9 19.56 9.33 -4.37
CA ARG A 9 18.37 10.17 -4.31
C ARG A 9 17.28 9.65 -5.27
N VAL A 10 16.76 8.48 -4.95
CA VAL A 10 15.73 7.80 -5.75
C VAL A 10 14.45 7.69 -4.96
N ALA A 11 13.35 8.15 -5.51
CA ALA A 11 12.02 8.01 -4.94
C ALA A 11 11.08 7.25 -5.86
N ALA A 12 10.04 6.65 -5.30
CA ALA A 12 8.94 6.08 -6.07
C ALA A 12 7.64 6.80 -5.74
N PHE A 13 6.76 6.96 -6.73
CA PHE A 13 5.40 7.44 -6.49
C PHE A 13 4.38 6.69 -7.36
N GLY A 14 3.15 6.57 -6.86
CA GLY A 14 2.12 5.87 -7.60
C GLY A 14 0.73 5.98 -6.99
N GLY A 15 -0.29 5.66 -7.80
CA GLY A 15 -1.69 5.63 -7.40
C GLY A 15 -2.28 4.22 -7.43
N SER A 16 -3.22 3.90 -6.52
CA SER A 16 -3.94 2.64 -6.46
C SER A 16 -2.99 1.43 -6.47
N ALA A 17 -3.06 0.56 -7.47
CA ALA A 17 -2.13 -0.57 -7.61
C ALA A 17 -0.66 -0.13 -7.71
N GLY A 18 -0.38 1.01 -8.38
CA GLY A 18 0.96 1.60 -8.41
C GLY A 18 1.44 2.04 -7.03
N ALA A 19 0.55 2.58 -6.18
CA ALA A 19 0.87 2.90 -4.79
C ALA A 19 1.25 1.64 -3.99
N GLN A 20 0.52 0.53 -4.19
CA GLN A 20 0.83 -0.74 -3.54
C GLN A 20 2.22 -1.26 -3.94
N ILE A 21 2.57 -1.16 -5.23
CA ILE A 21 3.90 -1.55 -5.73
C ILE A 21 4.99 -0.66 -5.13
N CYS A 22 4.77 0.67 -5.07
CA CYS A 22 5.72 1.60 -4.47
C CYS A 22 5.96 1.31 -2.98
N MET A 23 4.91 1.04 -2.21
CA MET A 23 5.02 0.67 -0.79
C MET A 23 5.73 -0.68 -0.61
N TRP A 24 5.41 -1.66 -1.46
CA TRP A 24 6.10 -2.95 -1.43
C TRP A 24 7.60 -2.80 -1.70
N LEU A 25 7.97 -2.00 -2.70
CA LEU A 25 9.39 -1.74 -3.01
C LEU A 25 10.08 -1.00 -1.86
N ALA A 26 9.41 0.02 -1.29
CA ALA A 26 9.96 0.83 -0.20
C ALA A 26 10.26 0.01 1.06
N TYR A 27 9.38 -0.94 1.38
CA TYR A 27 9.41 -1.72 2.62
C TYR A 27 9.91 -3.16 2.43
N SER A 28 10.41 -3.49 1.26
CA SER A 28 11.13 -4.73 1.03
C SER A 28 12.60 -4.59 1.41
N ASP A 29 13.19 -5.67 1.90
CA ASP A 29 14.63 -5.73 2.14
C ASP A 29 15.44 -5.40 0.87
N GLU A 30 16.69 -5.00 1.06
CA GLU A 30 17.61 -4.76 -0.05
C GLU A 30 17.72 -5.99 -0.96
N MET A 31 17.44 -5.81 -2.24
CA MET A 31 17.47 -6.87 -3.25
C MET A 31 18.75 -6.89 -4.10
N ALA A 32 19.66 -5.95 -3.90
CA ALA A 32 20.93 -5.91 -4.61
C ALA A 32 21.74 -7.19 -4.38
N LYS A 33 22.41 -7.66 -5.43
CA LYS A 33 23.33 -8.79 -5.39
C LYS A 33 24.75 -8.30 -5.67
N PRO A 34 25.51 -7.82 -4.67
CA PRO A 34 26.80 -7.15 -4.88
C PRO A 34 27.83 -7.98 -5.66
N LYS A 35 27.71 -9.33 -5.62
CA LYS A 35 28.62 -10.27 -6.31
C LYS A 35 28.09 -10.74 -7.66
N SER A 36 26.95 -10.22 -8.15
CA SER A 36 26.44 -10.59 -9.46
C SER A 36 27.37 -10.13 -10.58
N LYS A 37 27.42 -10.92 -11.65
CA LYS A 37 28.10 -10.53 -12.90
C LYS A 37 27.30 -9.44 -13.65
N ASP A 38 25.99 -9.39 -13.47
CA ASP A 38 25.11 -8.35 -14.03
C ASP A 38 25.28 -7.06 -13.23
N PRO A 39 25.70 -5.94 -13.86
CA PRO A 39 25.82 -4.66 -13.19
C PRO A 39 24.48 -4.14 -12.67
N ILE A 40 23.34 -4.46 -13.29
CA ILE A 40 22.01 -4.03 -12.86
C ILE A 40 21.65 -4.71 -11.53
N GLU A 41 21.92 -6.00 -11.39
CA GLU A 41 21.63 -6.71 -10.13
C GLU A 41 22.48 -6.24 -8.94
N ARG A 42 23.54 -5.47 -9.17
CA ARG A 42 24.36 -4.90 -8.09
C ARG A 42 23.85 -3.55 -7.60
N GLU A 43 22.90 -2.92 -8.31
CA GLU A 43 22.35 -1.64 -7.90
C GLU A 43 21.40 -1.81 -6.71
N SER A 44 21.44 -0.84 -5.79
CA SER A 44 20.53 -0.83 -4.64
C SER A 44 19.08 -0.63 -5.07
N THR A 45 18.17 -1.31 -4.38
CA THR A 45 16.72 -1.14 -4.51
C THR A 45 16.14 -0.23 -3.43
N ARG A 46 16.98 0.28 -2.51
CA ARG A 46 16.54 1.18 -1.45
C ARG A 46 16.13 2.55 -2.01
N LEU A 47 15.00 3.04 -1.51
CA LEU A 47 14.47 4.35 -1.87
C LEU A 47 14.81 5.40 -0.80
N THR A 48 14.93 6.65 -1.20
CA THR A 48 15.06 7.80 -0.29
C THR A 48 13.71 8.13 0.36
N CYS A 49 12.64 8.03 -0.40
CA CYS A 49 11.27 8.26 0.08
C CYS A 49 10.24 7.68 -0.89
N VAL A 50 8.98 7.61 -0.46
CA VAL A 50 7.87 7.13 -1.29
C VAL A 50 6.63 8.00 -1.13
N ALA A 51 5.91 8.26 -2.25
CA ALA A 51 4.66 8.99 -2.23
C ALA A 51 3.53 8.19 -2.90
N THR A 52 2.36 8.12 -2.26
CA THR A 52 1.26 7.25 -2.70
C THR A 52 -0.09 7.95 -2.70
N MET A 53 -0.97 7.54 -3.61
CA MET A 53 -2.36 7.99 -3.69
C MET A 53 -3.33 6.82 -3.67
N GLY A 54 -4.24 6.76 -2.69
CA GLY A 54 -5.27 5.74 -2.59
C GLY A 54 -4.73 4.31 -2.58
N GLY A 55 -3.59 4.09 -1.93
CA GLY A 55 -2.91 2.81 -1.91
C GLY A 55 -3.57 1.79 -0.99
N GLN A 56 -3.56 0.52 -1.38
CA GLN A 56 -3.93 -0.59 -0.52
C GLN A 56 -2.70 -1.01 0.28
N THR A 57 -2.74 -0.80 1.59
CA THR A 57 -1.60 -1.04 2.48
C THR A 57 -1.49 -2.49 2.94
N THR A 58 -2.56 -3.27 2.72
CA THR A 58 -2.59 -4.71 3.06
C THR A 58 -3.42 -5.52 2.07
N ASN A 59 -3.04 -6.79 1.92
CA ASN A 59 -3.76 -7.81 1.16
C ASN A 59 -4.40 -8.88 2.08
N GLU A 60 -4.41 -8.67 3.39
CA GLU A 60 -4.93 -9.63 4.35
C GLU A 60 -6.45 -9.56 4.46
N ILE A 61 -7.11 -10.70 4.26
CA ILE A 61 -8.58 -10.78 4.25
C ILE A 61 -9.19 -10.34 5.58
N GLU A 62 -8.58 -10.71 6.71
CA GLU A 62 -9.14 -10.41 8.03
C GLU A 62 -9.14 -8.89 8.28
N PHE A 63 -8.07 -8.19 7.93
CA PHE A 63 -8.06 -6.73 7.99
C PHE A 63 -9.20 -6.12 7.15
N TRP A 64 -9.39 -6.62 5.94
CA TRP A 64 -10.47 -6.12 5.07
C TRP A 64 -11.84 -6.39 5.63
N LYS A 65 -12.08 -7.57 6.22
CA LYS A 65 -13.35 -7.89 6.89
C LYS A 65 -13.63 -6.92 8.04
N GLU A 66 -12.67 -6.73 8.93
CA GLU A 66 -12.80 -5.83 10.09
C GLU A 66 -13.07 -4.39 9.64
N MET A 67 -12.27 -3.88 8.71
CA MET A 67 -12.44 -2.53 8.18
C MET A 67 -13.82 -2.34 7.55
N ILE A 68 -14.27 -3.27 6.72
CA ILE A 68 -15.56 -3.16 6.03
C ILE A 68 -16.71 -3.33 7.01
N THR A 69 -16.62 -4.24 7.95
CA THR A 69 -17.62 -4.41 9.01
C THR A 69 -17.78 -3.12 9.82
N GLY A 70 -16.67 -2.48 10.19
CA GLY A 70 -16.70 -1.21 10.90
C GLY A 70 -17.33 -0.08 10.07
N LEU A 71 -17.04 -0.02 8.77
CA LEU A 71 -17.57 1.02 7.87
C LEU A 71 -19.04 0.81 7.49
N MET A 72 -19.48 -0.43 7.35
CA MET A 72 -20.82 -0.78 6.87
C MET A 72 -21.80 -1.09 8.02
N GLY A 73 -21.31 -1.22 9.26
CA GLY A 73 -22.12 -1.55 10.43
C GLY A 73 -22.70 -2.98 10.41
N SER A 74 -22.20 -3.84 9.52
CA SER A 74 -22.64 -5.23 9.40
C SER A 74 -21.49 -6.14 8.96
N GLU A 75 -21.46 -7.34 9.52
CA GLU A 75 -20.44 -8.33 9.13
C GLU A 75 -20.57 -8.70 7.65
N ILE A 76 -19.44 -8.64 6.96
CA ILE A 76 -19.35 -9.06 5.57
C ILE A 76 -18.72 -10.45 5.48
N LYS A 77 -19.47 -11.37 4.89
CA LYS A 77 -18.93 -12.68 4.55
C LYS A 77 -17.85 -12.58 3.48
N THR A 78 -16.87 -13.48 3.50
CA THR A 78 -15.76 -13.50 2.52
C THR A 78 -16.25 -13.48 1.08
N GLU A 79 -17.40 -14.11 0.79
CA GLU A 79 -18.05 -14.09 -0.53
C GLU A 79 -18.41 -12.67 -0.98
N GLY A 80 -18.75 -11.77 -0.05
CA GLY A 80 -19.05 -10.37 -0.36
C GLY A 80 -17.83 -9.58 -0.81
N LEU A 81 -16.64 -9.92 -0.35
CA LEU A 81 -15.37 -9.28 -0.76
C LEU A 81 -14.92 -9.71 -2.16
N VAL A 82 -15.27 -10.92 -2.57
CA VAL A 82 -14.84 -11.52 -3.84
C VAL A 82 -15.89 -11.34 -4.95
N ARG A 83 -17.17 -11.15 -4.60
CA ARG A 83 -18.28 -10.99 -5.54
C ARG A 83 -18.09 -9.90 -6.62
N PRO A 84 -17.40 -8.78 -6.37
CA PRO A 84 -17.11 -7.80 -7.41
C PRO A 84 -16.20 -8.32 -8.55
N LEU A 85 -15.59 -9.49 -8.38
CA LEU A 85 -14.68 -10.10 -9.36
C LEU A 85 -15.36 -11.10 -10.31
N GLY A 86 -16.73 -11.14 -10.34
CA GLY A 86 -17.45 -11.94 -11.34
C GLY A 86 -18.36 -13.05 -10.82
N GLY A 87 -18.77 -12.98 -9.58
CA GLY A 87 -20.01 -13.57 -9.00
C GLY A 87 -20.41 -14.98 -9.34
N LEU A 88 -19.72 -16.02 -9.17
CA LEU A 88 -20.10 -17.44 -9.12
C LEU A 88 -18.91 -18.32 -8.71
N VAL A 89 -17.80 -17.71 -8.30
CA VAL A 89 -16.57 -18.44 -8.02
C VAL A 89 -16.36 -18.50 -6.52
N ASP A 90 -15.99 -19.67 -6.03
CA ASP A 90 -15.56 -19.93 -4.67
C ASP A 90 -14.46 -18.92 -4.26
N PRO A 91 -14.66 -18.11 -3.21
CA PRO A 91 -13.73 -17.08 -2.76
C PRO A 91 -12.32 -17.61 -2.50
N GLU A 92 -12.20 -18.81 -1.94
CA GLU A 92 -10.91 -19.44 -1.67
C GLU A 92 -10.18 -19.78 -2.97
N LYS A 93 -10.91 -20.29 -3.97
CA LYS A 93 -10.33 -20.55 -5.29
C LYS A 93 -9.85 -19.28 -5.98
N VAL A 94 -10.63 -18.19 -5.90
CA VAL A 94 -10.20 -16.89 -6.43
C VAL A 94 -8.95 -16.41 -5.70
N ARG A 95 -8.91 -16.51 -4.37
CA ARG A 95 -7.75 -16.16 -3.56
C ARG A 95 -6.51 -16.96 -3.97
N MET A 96 -6.65 -18.28 -4.08
CA MET A 96 -5.58 -19.16 -4.52
C MET A 96 -5.09 -18.83 -5.93
N ALA A 97 -6.02 -18.59 -6.87
CA ALA A 97 -5.70 -18.23 -8.25
C ALA A 97 -4.98 -16.87 -8.33
N THR A 98 -5.47 -15.86 -7.61
CA THR A 98 -4.85 -14.52 -7.56
C THR A 98 -3.39 -14.60 -7.12
N TRP A 99 -3.09 -15.44 -6.14
CA TRP A 99 -1.74 -15.60 -5.60
C TRP A 99 -0.94 -16.75 -6.22
N GLY A 100 -1.44 -17.38 -7.29
CA GLY A 100 -0.79 -18.50 -7.96
C GLY A 100 -0.40 -19.61 -6.96
N SER A 101 -1.36 -20.04 -6.13
CA SER A 101 -1.11 -20.98 -5.03
C SER A 101 -2.08 -22.16 -5.07
N LYS A 102 -1.58 -23.35 -4.69
CA LYS A 102 -2.37 -24.58 -4.66
C LYS A 102 -3.16 -24.75 -3.35
N THR A 103 -2.90 -23.94 -2.33
CA THR A 103 -3.59 -23.99 -1.04
C THR A 103 -3.87 -22.58 -0.52
N LEU A 104 -4.93 -22.42 0.26
CA LEU A 104 -5.33 -21.15 0.86
C LEU A 104 -4.24 -20.60 1.81
N ASP A 105 -3.62 -21.46 2.61
CA ASP A 105 -2.52 -21.07 3.50
C ASP A 105 -1.34 -20.44 2.71
N LYS A 106 -0.91 -21.08 1.62
CA LYS A 106 0.14 -20.50 0.77
C LYS A 106 -0.27 -19.19 0.10
N ALA A 107 -1.54 -19.07 -0.31
CA ALA A 107 -2.08 -17.83 -0.86
C ALA A 107 -2.05 -16.70 0.18
N ASN A 108 -2.49 -16.97 1.40
CA ASN A 108 -2.48 -16.00 2.49
C ASN A 108 -1.06 -15.58 2.90
N LYS A 109 -0.11 -16.52 3.00
CA LYS A 109 1.30 -16.21 3.25
C LYS A 109 1.91 -15.32 2.16
N LYS A 110 1.58 -15.57 0.90
CA LYS A 110 2.02 -14.68 -0.20
C LYS A 110 1.40 -13.29 -0.07
N ALA A 111 0.12 -13.20 0.20
CA ALA A 111 -0.57 -11.94 0.38
C ALA A 111 0.03 -11.10 1.52
N ALA A 112 0.31 -11.74 2.66
CA ALA A 112 0.96 -11.10 3.80
C ALA A 112 2.34 -10.53 3.43
N ARG A 113 3.14 -11.27 2.66
CA ARG A 113 4.47 -10.82 2.16
C ARG A 113 4.42 -9.65 1.16
N HIS A 114 3.25 -9.31 0.66
CA HIS A 114 3.05 -8.18 -0.25
C HIS A 114 2.14 -7.10 0.38
N SER A 115 2.02 -7.14 1.70
CA SER A 115 1.28 -6.15 2.48
C SER A 115 2.25 -5.19 3.14
N ALA A 116 2.23 -3.92 2.75
CA ALA A 116 3.10 -2.89 3.33
C ALA A 116 3.01 -2.85 4.85
N LEU A 117 1.82 -3.05 5.39
CA LEU A 117 1.54 -3.09 6.83
C LEU A 117 2.34 -4.16 7.58
N ASN A 118 2.73 -5.26 6.90
CA ASN A 118 3.50 -6.35 7.46
C ASN A 118 5.00 -6.23 7.19
N LEU A 119 5.36 -5.50 6.13
CA LEU A 119 6.74 -5.36 5.70
C LEU A 119 7.46 -4.22 6.43
N VAL A 120 6.74 -3.14 6.71
CA VAL A 120 7.33 -1.91 7.25
C VAL A 120 8.13 -2.16 8.54
N SER A 121 9.35 -1.66 8.58
CA SER A 121 10.34 -1.79 9.66
C SER A 121 11.00 -0.45 10.01
N GLU A 122 11.83 -0.41 11.04
CA GLU A 122 12.40 0.85 11.59
C GLU A 122 13.42 1.53 10.66
N ASP A 123 14.00 0.80 9.70
CA ASP A 123 15.02 1.30 8.77
C ASP A 123 14.46 1.70 7.40
N ASP A 124 13.14 1.70 7.26
CA ASP A 124 12.47 1.99 6.00
C ASP A 124 12.35 3.49 5.70
N PRO A 125 12.23 3.87 4.42
CA PRO A 125 12.18 5.26 4.02
C PRO A 125 10.87 5.96 4.43
N PRO A 126 10.90 7.30 4.60
CA PRO A 126 9.70 8.09 4.88
C PRO A 126 8.66 8.00 3.76
N ILE A 127 7.38 8.10 4.16
CA ILE A 127 6.25 8.01 3.24
C ILE A 127 5.29 9.21 3.31
N PHE A 128 4.80 9.61 2.15
CA PHE A 128 3.62 10.46 2.02
C PHE A 128 2.47 9.67 1.41
N MET A 129 1.34 9.63 2.11
CA MET A 129 0.12 8.94 1.66
C MET A 129 -1.00 9.95 1.47
N SER A 130 -1.76 9.85 0.38
CA SER A 130 -2.93 10.70 0.16
C SER A 130 -4.18 9.90 -0.19
N TYR A 131 -5.31 10.28 0.39
CA TYR A 131 -6.61 9.69 0.16
C TYR A 131 -7.65 10.79 -0.07
N GLY A 132 -8.60 10.54 -0.97
CA GLY A 132 -9.60 11.52 -1.38
C GLY A 132 -10.82 11.61 -0.46
N MET A 133 -10.87 10.85 0.65
CA MET A 133 -12.01 10.83 1.56
C MET A 133 -11.59 10.86 3.02
N ALA A 134 -12.44 11.46 3.86
CA ALA A 134 -12.26 11.47 5.31
C ALA A 134 -12.61 10.11 5.94
N PRO A 135 -12.12 9.80 7.17
CA PRO A 135 -12.46 8.57 7.88
C PRO A 135 -13.97 8.37 8.09
N SER A 136 -14.71 9.49 8.24
CA SER A 136 -16.17 9.51 8.42
C SER A 136 -16.98 9.45 7.11
N ALA A 137 -16.32 9.30 5.96
CA ALA A 137 -16.99 9.24 4.67
C ALA A 137 -17.97 8.06 4.62
N LYS A 138 -19.23 8.34 4.30
CA LYS A 138 -20.27 7.31 4.18
C LYS A 138 -20.15 6.55 2.86
N PRO A 139 -20.59 5.28 2.82
CA PRO A 139 -20.67 4.53 1.58
C PRO A 139 -21.52 5.28 0.53
N PRO A 140 -21.11 5.28 -0.74
CA PRO A 140 -21.90 5.88 -1.79
C PRO A 140 -23.20 5.10 -2.01
N GLU A 141 -24.31 5.79 -2.30
CA GLU A 141 -25.60 5.19 -2.63
C GLU A 141 -25.52 4.30 -3.89
N ASN A 142 -24.72 4.73 -4.86
CA ASN A 142 -24.48 3.94 -6.06
C ASN A 142 -23.60 2.72 -5.78
N LYS A 143 -24.21 1.54 -5.82
CA LYS A 143 -23.57 0.25 -5.54
C LYS A 143 -22.31 -0.02 -6.41
N ILE A 144 -22.26 0.50 -7.64
CA ILE A 144 -21.11 0.37 -8.53
C ILE A 144 -19.88 1.10 -7.97
N ARG A 145 -20.07 2.20 -7.26
CA ARG A 145 -19.01 3.02 -6.67
C ARG A 145 -18.52 2.49 -5.33
N VAL A 146 -19.28 1.62 -4.65
CA VAL A 146 -18.92 1.08 -3.32
C VAL A 146 -17.56 0.38 -3.36
N ARG A 147 -17.27 -0.40 -4.41
CA ARG A 147 -15.97 -1.06 -4.53
C ARG A 147 -14.82 -0.04 -4.57
N GLY A 148 -14.92 0.99 -5.42
CA GLY A 148 -13.90 2.03 -5.52
C GLY A 148 -13.71 2.78 -4.20
N TRP A 149 -14.83 3.05 -3.50
CA TRP A 149 -14.81 3.66 -2.18
C TRP A 149 -14.09 2.79 -1.15
N LEU A 150 -14.36 1.48 -1.09
CA LEU A 150 -13.72 0.54 -0.16
C LEU A 150 -12.21 0.42 -0.42
N ILE A 151 -11.81 0.14 -1.67
CA ILE A 151 -10.40 -0.13 -1.99
C ILE A 151 -9.51 1.11 -1.94
N HIS A 152 -10.10 2.31 -1.85
CA HIS A 152 -9.38 3.58 -1.69
C HIS A 152 -9.75 4.30 -0.39
N HIS A 153 -10.32 3.57 0.60
CA HIS A 153 -10.71 4.17 1.86
C HIS A 153 -9.47 4.57 2.68
N VAL A 154 -9.54 5.74 3.31
CA VAL A 154 -8.42 6.30 4.09
C VAL A 154 -8.01 5.42 5.29
N ASN A 155 -8.89 4.56 5.80
CA ASN A 155 -8.55 3.63 6.89
C ASN A 155 -7.37 2.71 6.55
N LEU A 156 -7.13 2.43 5.27
CA LEU A 156 -5.92 1.75 4.82
C LEU A 156 -4.65 2.58 5.13
N GLY A 157 -4.70 3.87 4.86
CA GLY A 157 -3.62 4.80 5.18
C GLY A 157 -3.46 5.04 6.68
N ILE A 158 -4.57 5.11 7.42
CA ILE A 158 -4.56 5.27 8.88
C ILE A 158 -3.84 4.09 9.53
N ALA A 159 -4.17 2.87 9.17
CA ALA A 159 -3.51 1.68 9.72
C ALA A 159 -1.99 1.68 9.47
N LEU A 160 -1.55 2.07 8.28
CA LEU A 160 -0.13 2.17 8.00
C LEU A 160 0.53 3.34 8.76
N LYS A 161 -0.17 4.48 8.87
CA LYS A 161 0.32 5.63 9.66
C LYS A 161 0.52 5.25 11.13
N GLU A 162 -0.46 4.60 11.74
CA GLU A 162 -0.37 4.12 13.12
C GLU A 162 0.82 3.15 13.30
N LYS A 163 1.01 2.23 12.36
CA LYS A 163 2.14 1.30 12.38
C LYS A 163 3.47 2.04 12.27
N THR A 164 3.61 2.98 11.34
CA THR A 164 4.83 3.78 11.17
C THR A 164 5.12 4.65 12.39
N ASP A 165 4.09 5.16 13.07
CA ASP A 165 4.26 5.92 14.31
C ASP A 165 4.83 5.07 15.45
N THR A 166 4.39 3.80 15.58
CA THR A 166 4.98 2.88 16.57
C THR A 166 6.45 2.59 16.29
N LEU A 167 6.86 2.62 15.03
CA LEU A 167 8.25 2.44 14.57
C LEU A 167 9.06 3.75 14.57
N LYS A 168 8.44 4.88 14.90
CA LYS A 168 9.03 6.23 14.84
C LYS A 168 9.50 6.63 13.43
N LEU A 169 8.88 6.07 12.41
CA LEU A 169 9.14 6.43 11.03
C LEU A 169 8.39 7.71 10.64
N GLU A 170 9.03 8.51 9.79
CA GLU A 170 8.39 9.70 9.24
C GLU A 170 7.32 9.28 8.21
N ALA A 171 6.04 9.53 8.55
CA ALA A 171 4.91 9.24 7.67
C ALA A 171 3.89 10.38 7.70
N HIS A 172 3.46 10.80 6.53
CA HIS A 172 2.48 11.85 6.33
C HIS A 172 1.23 11.28 5.68
N LEU A 173 0.07 11.54 6.27
CA LEU A 173 -1.21 11.06 5.78
C LEU A 173 -2.14 12.22 5.46
N LYS A 174 -2.39 12.44 4.18
CA LYS A 174 -3.29 13.46 3.65
C LYS A 174 -4.68 12.88 3.39
N TYR A 175 -5.71 13.54 3.93
CA TYR A 175 -7.13 13.34 3.62
C TYR A 175 -7.90 14.62 3.92
N PRO A 176 -9.17 14.77 3.48
CA PRO A 176 -9.97 15.96 3.80
C PRO A 176 -10.11 16.16 5.31
N GLY A 177 -9.61 17.29 5.83
CA GLY A 177 -9.62 17.63 7.24
C GLY A 177 -8.35 17.24 8.02
N ALA A 178 -7.34 16.65 7.39
CA ALA A 178 -6.05 16.37 8.03
C ALA A 178 -5.20 17.64 8.19
N ASP A 179 -4.49 17.76 9.31
CA ASP A 179 -3.41 18.73 9.47
C ASP A 179 -2.14 18.22 8.80
N LEU A 180 -1.44 19.05 8.02
CA LEU A 180 -0.42 18.59 7.10
C LEU A 180 0.86 19.43 7.19
N LYS A 181 2.00 18.75 7.38
CA LYS A 181 3.32 19.33 7.15
C LYS A 181 3.56 19.63 5.66
N TYR A 182 3.17 18.70 4.79
CA TYR A 182 3.31 18.84 3.35
C TYR A 182 1.94 18.91 2.68
N PRO A 183 1.55 20.05 2.09
CA PRO A 183 0.28 20.20 1.35
C PRO A 183 0.16 19.24 0.16
N THR A 184 1.28 18.90 -0.50
CA THR A 184 1.31 18.04 -1.69
C THR A 184 2.41 16.99 -1.61
N GLN A 185 2.24 15.90 -2.38
CA GLN A 185 3.28 14.91 -2.56
C GLN A 185 4.56 15.49 -3.20
N ASN A 186 4.43 16.49 -4.07
CA ASN A 186 5.58 17.10 -4.73
C ASN A 186 6.47 17.85 -3.73
N GLU A 187 5.87 18.59 -2.80
CA GLU A 187 6.62 19.28 -1.74
C GLU A 187 7.36 18.28 -0.84
N PHE A 188 6.70 17.17 -0.48
CA PHE A 188 7.35 16.09 0.25
C PHE A 188 8.52 15.49 -0.54
N LEU A 189 8.31 15.11 -1.80
CA LEU A 189 9.35 14.52 -2.65
C LEU A 189 10.53 15.46 -2.83
N ILE A 190 10.28 16.75 -3.07
CA ILE A 190 11.31 17.77 -3.21
C ILE A 190 12.12 17.91 -1.91
N ASP A 191 11.45 18.00 -0.77
CA ASP A 191 12.13 18.08 0.51
C ASP A 191 13.05 16.88 0.76
N LYS A 192 12.56 15.66 0.49
CA LYS A 192 13.33 14.42 0.74
C LYS A 192 14.43 14.13 -0.27
N LEU A 193 14.34 14.63 -1.48
CA LEU A 193 15.33 14.38 -2.53
C LEU A 193 16.40 15.47 -2.61
N LEU A 194 16.13 16.70 -2.15
CA LEU A 194 17.01 17.83 -2.31
C LEU A 194 17.67 18.31 -1.02
N ASN A 195 17.12 17.96 0.15
CA ASN A 195 17.63 18.31 1.48
C ASN A 195 18.06 17.06 2.24
#